data_f7a4bc5c71d518c1d647f9f99dd23f36
#
_entry.id   f7a4bc5c71d518c1d647f9f99dd23f36
#
_cell.length_a   1.000
_cell.length_b   1.000
_cell.length_c   1.000
_cell.angle_alpha   90.00
_cell.angle_beta   90.00
_cell.angle_gamma   90.00
#
_symmetry.space_group_name_H-M   'P 1'
#
loop_
_entity.id
_entity.type
_entity.pdbx_description
1 polymer ?
#
loop_
_entity_poly.entity_id
_entity_poly.type
_entity_poly.pdbx_seq_one_letter_code
_entity_poly.pdbx_strand_id
1 'polypeptide(L)'
;VMNQLNITKAFVLGVSQGGMIAQYLAIDYPELVEKLVLAVTLCQPNETSKSVISNWLLLAKEKDFKQIFIDTAEKTYTERKLKTYRPFYSILSKLTEPKNLDRFIIQATACLTHNALDEISKIQCPTFVIGGDNDKIVGSSSSCELANHIAQSKLKIYNGLGHSTYEEAKDFNSQVLSFFDN
;
A
#
# COMPACT_ATOMS: atom_id res chain seq x y z
N VAL A 1 -13.51 -13.19 11.44
CA VAL A 1 -14.48 -12.78 10.42
C VAL A 1 -14.68 -13.93 9.42
N MET A 2 -13.64 -14.40 8.69
CA MET A 2 -13.79 -15.48 7.68
C MET A 2 -14.51 -16.70 8.25
N ASN A 3 -14.04 -17.23 9.39
CA ASN A 3 -14.69 -18.38 10.06
C ASN A 3 -16.14 -18.13 10.42
N GLN A 4 -16.51 -16.93 10.86
CA GLN A 4 -17.90 -16.57 11.18
C GLN A 4 -18.81 -16.52 9.95
N LEU A 5 -18.21 -16.26 8.78
CA LEU A 5 -18.91 -16.23 7.48
C LEU A 5 -18.83 -17.56 6.72
N ASN A 6 -18.22 -18.58 7.32
CA ASN A 6 -17.95 -19.88 6.67
C ASN A 6 -17.12 -19.75 5.38
N ILE A 7 -16.24 -18.73 5.31
CA ILE A 7 -15.30 -18.55 4.21
C ILE A 7 -14.03 -19.32 4.57
N THR A 8 -13.76 -20.38 3.85
CA THR A 8 -12.61 -21.27 4.08
C THR A 8 -11.36 -20.79 3.37
N LYS A 9 -11.49 -20.07 2.25
CA LYS A 9 -10.39 -19.56 1.45
C LYS A 9 -10.83 -18.35 0.62
N ALA A 10 -9.94 -17.41 0.37
CA ALA A 10 -10.28 -16.20 -0.39
C ALA A 10 -9.12 -15.74 -1.27
N PHE A 11 -9.46 -15.01 -2.33
CA PHE A 11 -8.52 -14.13 -3.04
C PHE A 11 -8.33 -12.87 -2.21
N VAL A 12 -7.08 -12.46 -2.02
CA VAL A 12 -6.72 -11.33 -1.16
C VAL A 12 -6.01 -10.25 -1.99
N LEU A 13 -6.52 -9.03 -1.93
CA LEU A 13 -5.84 -7.85 -2.46
C LEU A 13 -5.45 -6.93 -1.29
N GLY A 14 -4.16 -6.69 -1.13
CA GLY A 14 -3.62 -5.72 -0.17
C GLY A 14 -2.98 -4.53 -0.88
N VAL A 15 -3.44 -3.31 -0.55
CA VAL A 15 -2.89 -2.07 -1.10
C VAL A 15 -2.15 -1.32 0.00
N SER A 16 -0.92 -0.87 -0.25
CA SER A 16 -0.10 -0.09 0.69
C SER A 16 0.00 -0.78 2.07
N GLN A 17 -0.43 -0.15 3.16
CA GLN A 17 -0.51 -0.78 4.48
C GLN A 17 -1.36 -2.06 4.48
N GLY A 18 -2.43 -2.11 3.69
CA GLY A 18 -3.22 -3.33 3.50
C GLY A 18 -2.39 -4.47 2.90
N GLY A 19 -1.39 -4.16 2.08
CA GLY A 19 -0.42 -5.13 1.57
C GLY A 19 0.50 -5.67 2.67
N MET A 20 0.93 -4.82 3.62
CA MET A 20 1.71 -5.26 4.78
C MET A 20 0.91 -6.26 5.65
N ILE A 21 -0.39 -6.00 5.84
CA ILE A 21 -1.29 -6.89 6.59
C ILE A 21 -1.53 -8.19 5.80
N ALA A 22 -1.73 -8.10 4.48
CA ALA A 22 -1.97 -9.25 3.63
C ALA A 22 -0.77 -10.20 3.54
N GLN A 23 0.46 -9.69 3.67
CA GLN A 23 1.67 -10.50 3.79
C GLN A 23 1.60 -11.41 5.01
N TYR A 24 1.33 -10.87 6.20
CA TYR A 24 1.20 -11.67 7.42
C TYR A 24 0.00 -12.62 7.37
N LEU A 25 -1.11 -12.23 6.74
CA LEU A 25 -2.22 -13.15 6.53
C LEU A 25 -1.78 -14.38 5.70
N ALA A 26 -1.01 -14.16 4.64
CA ALA A 26 -0.53 -15.25 3.79
C ALA A 26 0.61 -16.06 4.42
N ILE A 27 1.40 -15.47 5.32
CA ILE A 27 2.48 -16.14 6.07
C ILE A 27 1.90 -17.00 7.19
N ASP A 28 1.02 -16.41 8.03
CA ASP A 28 0.53 -17.02 9.25
C ASP A 28 -0.66 -17.97 9.02
N TYR A 29 -1.44 -17.71 7.94
CA TYR A 29 -2.66 -18.46 7.61
C TYR A 29 -2.70 -18.81 6.11
N PRO A 30 -1.70 -19.55 5.59
CA PRO A 30 -1.60 -19.85 4.15
C PRO A 30 -2.81 -20.62 3.60
N GLU A 31 -3.51 -21.37 4.45
CA GLU A 31 -4.71 -22.10 4.09
C GLU A 31 -5.90 -21.18 3.75
N LEU A 32 -5.90 -19.93 4.25
CA LEU A 32 -6.97 -18.97 4.01
C LEU A 32 -6.79 -18.16 2.73
N VAL A 33 -5.58 -18.15 2.14
CA VAL A 33 -5.25 -17.32 0.98
C VAL A 33 -5.06 -18.19 -0.26
N GLU A 34 -5.96 -18.06 -1.21
CA GLU A 34 -5.89 -18.81 -2.47
C GLU A 34 -4.95 -18.15 -3.48
N LYS A 35 -5.09 -16.83 -3.67
CA LYS A 35 -4.18 -15.99 -4.45
C LYS A 35 -4.02 -14.65 -3.76
N LEU A 36 -2.88 -14.04 -3.91
CA LEU A 36 -2.51 -12.79 -3.27
C LEU A 36 -2.14 -11.72 -4.29
N VAL A 37 -2.70 -10.52 -4.15
CA VAL A 37 -2.24 -9.33 -4.87
C VAL A 37 -1.67 -8.33 -3.86
N LEU A 38 -0.43 -7.91 -4.08
CA LEU A 38 0.28 -6.92 -3.29
C LEU A 38 0.53 -5.68 -4.14
N ALA A 39 -0.19 -4.60 -3.89
CA ALA A 39 -0.10 -3.37 -4.68
C ALA A 39 0.52 -2.22 -3.87
N VAL A 40 1.53 -1.55 -4.44
CA VAL A 40 2.20 -0.37 -3.89
C VAL A 40 2.55 -0.52 -2.41
N THR A 41 3.19 -1.64 -2.06
CA THR A 41 3.55 -2.00 -0.68
C THR A 41 5.01 -2.44 -0.59
N LEU A 42 5.47 -2.77 0.60
CA LEU A 42 6.85 -3.17 0.88
C LEU A 42 6.88 -4.31 1.92
N CYS A 43 7.98 -5.07 1.97
CA CYS A 43 8.19 -6.10 3.00
C CYS A 43 8.88 -5.57 4.25
N GLN A 44 9.59 -4.46 4.14
CA GLN A 44 10.23 -3.75 5.25
C GLN A 44 10.40 -2.27 4.92
N PRO A 45 10.42 -1.37 5.93
CA PRO A 45 10.65 0.05 5.71
C PRO A 45 12.05 0.33 5.14
N ASN A 46 12.09 1.09 4.04
CA ASN A 46 13.30 1.63 3.42
C ASN A 46 13.47 3.12 3.74
N GLU A 47 14.56 3.74 3.27
CA GLU A 47 14.85 5.14 3.52
C GLU A 47 13.73 6.09 3.07
N THR A 48 13.10 5.81 1.91
CA THR A 48 11.99 6.62 1.40
C THR A 48 10.79 6.55 2.35
N SER A 49 10.32 5.35 2.67
CA SER A 49 9.14 5.17 3.54
C SER A 49 9.40 5.65 4.96
N LYS A 50 10.59 5.43 5.52
CA LYS A 50 10.98 5.95 6.83
C LYS A 50 10.93 7.47 6.87
N SER A 51 11.51 8.13 5.88
CA SER A 51 11.51 9.60 5.78
C SER A 51 10.09 10.16 5.70
N VAL A 52 9.27 9.62 4.81
CA VAL A 52 7.90 10.09 4.58
C VAL A 52 7.03 9.88 5.83
N ILE A 53 7.02 8.66 6.35
CA ILE A 53 6.14 8.31 7.48
C ILE A 53 6.59 9.03 8.77
N SER A 54 7.90 9.18 9.00
CA SER A 54 8.40 9.94 10.14
C SER A 54 8.00 11.42 10.08
N ASN A 55 8.05 12.02 8.89
CA ASN A 55 7.54 13.39 8.70
C ASN A 55 6.05 13.49 9.00
N TRP A 56 5.23 12.55 8.54
CA TRP A 56 3.80 12.51 8.85
C TRP A 56 3.51 12.36 10.34
N LEU A 57 4.33 11.57 11.05
CA LEU A 57 4.22 11.43 12.51
C LEU A 57 4.57 12.72 13.25
N LEU A 58 5.57 13.48 12.78
CA LEU A 58 5.89 14.80 13.32
C LEU A 58 4.71 15.77 13.14
N LEU A 59 4.19 15.89 11.92
CA LEU A 59 3.03 16.72 11.62
C LEU A 59 1.79 16.31 12.43
N ALA A 60 1.60 15.01 12.67
CA ALA A 60 0.49 14.53 13.50
C ALA A 60 0.63 14.94 14.97
N LYS A 61 1.85 14.94 15.52
CA LYS A 61 2.12 15.46 16.88
C LYS A 61 1.87 16.95 16.98
N GLU A 62 2.16 17.70 15.92
CA GLU A 62 1.86 19.13 15.80
C GLU A 62 0.40 19.43 15.49
N LYS A 63 -0.42 18.39 15.25
CA LYS A 63 -1.82 18.45 14.84
C LYS A 63 -2.03 19.19 13.51
N ASP A 64 -1.03 19.20 12.65
CA ASP A 64 -1.11 19.80 11.31
C ASP A 64 -1.65 18.78 10.30
N PHE A 65 -2.94 18.44 10.41
CA PHE A 65 -3.61 17.55 9.48
C PHE A 65 -3.59 18.08 8.04
N LYS A 66 -3.70 19.41 7.88
CA LYS A 66 -3.70 20.01 6.55
C LYS A 66 -2.41 19.70 5.81
N GLN A 67 -1.27 19.80 6.48
CA GLN A 67 0.02 19.52 5.87
C GLN A 67 0.21 18.01 5.62
N ILE A 68 -0.29 17.14 6.50
CA ILE A 68 -0.33 15.68 6.24
C ILE A 68 -1.13 15.40 4.98
N PHE A 69 -2.32 15.99 4.84
CA PHE A 69 -3.20 15.81 3.69
C PHE A 69 -2.50 16.23 2.38
N ILE A 70 -1.89 17.43 2.38
CA ILE A 70 -1.19 17.96 1.21
C ILE A 70 0.01 17.08 0.85
N ASP A 71 0.87 16.77 1.80
CA ASP A 71 2.07 15.97 1.57
C ASP A 71 1.74 14.55 1.08
N THR A 72 0.71 13.94 1.66
CA THR A 72 0.19 12.65 1.19
C THR A 72 -0.27 12.74 -0.26
N ALA A 73 -1.09 13.74 -0.61
CA ALA A 73 -1.58 13.90 -1.97
C ALA A 73 -0.44 14.10 -2.98
N GLU A 74 0.51 15.01 -2.67
CA GLU A 74 1.67 15.32 -3.53
C GLU A 74 2.60 14.12 -3.77
N LYS A 75 2.65 13.18 -2.83
CA LYS A 75 3.45 11.94 -2.96
C LYS A 75 2.69 10.80 -3.59
N THR A 76 1.36 10.81 -3.48
CA THR A 76 0.49 9.72 -3.96
C THR A 76 0.22 9.83 -5.45
N TYR A 77 -0.16 11.02 -5.92
CA TYR A 77 -0.73 11.21 -7.26
C TYR A 77 0.27 11.74 -8.30
N THR A 78 -0.05 11.45 -9.57
CA THR A 78 0.69 12.04 -10.70
C THR A 78 0.42 13.55 -10.82
N GLU A 79 1.37 14.28 -11.42
CA GLU A 79 1.24 15.71 -11.65
C GLU A 79 -0.04 16.06 -12.43
N ARG A 80 -0.47 15.20 -13.34
CA ARG A 80 -1.72 15.36 -14.08
C ARG A 80 -2.93 15.42 -13.13
N LYS A 81 -3.00 14.54 -12.14
CA LYS A 81 -4.10 14.48 -11.17
C LYS A 81 -3.99 15.59 -10.13
N LEU A 82 -2.77 15.93 -9.72
CA LEU A 82 -2.49 17.00 -8.77
C LEU A 82 -2.93 18.38 -9.28
N LYS A 83 -2.79 18.68 -10.56
CA LYS A 83 -3.33 19.92 -11.15
C LYS A 83 -4.83 20.12 -10.87
N THR A 84 -5.59 19.02 -10.81
CA THR A 84 -7.02 19.06 -10.49
C THR A 84 -7.29 19.21 -8.99
N TYR A 85 -6.43 18.64 -8.12
CA TYR A 85 -6.66 18.59 -6.67
C TYR A 85 -6.15 19.82 -5.93
N ARG A 86 -5.01 20.38 -6.34
CA ARG A 86 -4.35 21.53 -5.66
C ARG A 86 -5.27 22.72 -5.37
N PRO A 87 -6.15 23.16 -6.30
CA PRO A 87 -7.07 24.26 -6.02
C PRO A 87 -8.03 23.99 -4.85
N PHE A 88 -8.28 22.72 -4.55
CA PHE A 88 -9.25 22.29 -3.54
C PHE A 88 -8.63 21.83 -2.23
N TYR A 89 -7.32 21.79 -2.09
CA TYR A 89 -6.65 21.30 -0.88
C TYR A 89 -7.16 21.94 0.42
N SER A 90 -7.39 23.24 0.39
CA SER A 90 -7.86 23.96 1.58
C SER A 90 -9.27 23.54 2.03
N ILE A 91 -10.12 23.19 1.07
CA ILE A 91 -11.49 22.73 1.35
C ILE A 91 -11.47 21.24 1.72
N LEU A 92 -10.78 20.42 0.90
CA LEU A 92 -10.73 18.97 1.11
C LEU A 92 -10.08 18.60 2.44
N SER A 93 -8.98 19.25 2.81
CA SER A 93 -8.33 18.98 4.09
C SER A 93 -9.25 19.27 5.28
N LYS A 94 -10.05 20.35 5.23
CA LYS A 94 -11.02 20.66 6.30
C LYS A 94 -12.19 19.67 6.36
N LEU A 95 -12.69 19.23 5.19
CA LEU A 95 -13.82 18.30 5.14
C LEU A 95 -13.45 16.88 5.58
N THR A 96 -12.20 16.50 5.41
CA THR A 96 -11.70 15.16 5.76
C THR A 96 -10.93 15.13 7.08
N GLU A 97 -10.80 16.27 7.77
CA GLU A 97 -10.07 16.35 9.03
C GLU A 97 -10.70 15.44 10.09
N PRO A 98 -9.95 14.48 10.65
CA PRO A 98 -10.48 13.61 11.67
C PRO A 98 -10.59 14.34 13.02
N LYS A 99 -11.46 13.86 13.92
CA LYS A 99 -11.59 14.41 15.27
C LYS A 99 -10.30 14.35 16.09
N ASN A 100 -9.47 13.33 15.84
CA ASN A 100 -8.13 13.20 16.38
C ASN A 100 -7.26 12.36 15.43
N LEU A 101 -5.95 12.41 15.63
CA LEU A 101 -4.96 11.70 14.81
C LEU A 101 -4.42 10.42 15.48
N ASP A 102 -5.01 9.97 16.59
CA ASP A 102 -4.49 8.81 17.35
C ASP A 102 -4.41 7.53 16.51
N ARG A 103 -5.48 7.24 15.76
CA ARG A 103 -5.50 6.08 14.86
C ARG A 103 -4.48 6.19 13.73
N PHE A 104 -4.31 7.39 13.18
CA PHE A 104 -3.29 7.65 12.17
C PHE A 104 -1.89 7.41 12.72
N ILE A 105 -1.59 7.90 13.94
CA ILE A 105 -0.29 7.70 14.60
C ILE A 105 -0.02 6.22 14.82
N ILE A 106 -1.01 5.45 15.30
CA ILE A 106 -0.87 4.00 15.50
C ILE A 106 -0.56 3.30 14.16
N GLN A 107 -1.32 3.60 13.12
CA GLN A 107 -1.15 2.99 11.80
C GLN A 107 0.19 3.37 11.16
N ALA A 108 0.58 4.64 11.20
CA ALA A 108 1.85 5.10 10.69
C ALA A 108 3.04 4.48 11.45
N THR A 109 2.92 4.34 12.78
CA THR A 109 3.94 3.66 13.60
C THR A 109 4.03 2.18 13.22
N ALA A 110 2.90 1.50 13.02
CA ALA A 110 2.90 0.11 12.58
C ALA A 110 3.59 -0.07 11.21
N CYS A 111 3.42 0.89 10.28
CA CYS A 111 4.15 0.86 9.00
C CYS A 111 5.67 0.98 9.19
N LEU A 112 6.16 1.79 10.15
CA LEU A 112 7.58 1.92 10.44
C LEU A 112 8.20 0.70 11.11
N THR A 113 7.39 -0.10 11.80
CA THR A 113 7.85 -1.31 12.50
C THR A 113 7.54 -2.60 11.74
N HIS A 114 6.88 -2.49 10.58
CA HIS A 114 6.62 -3.63 9.72
C HIS A 114 7.94 -4.28 9.25
N ASN A 115 8.08 -5.58 9.44
CA ASN A 115 9.23 -6.33 8.93
C ASN A 115 8.81 -7.78 8.64
N ALA A 116 8.50 -8.05 7.39
CA ALA A 116 8.19 -9.39 6.90
C ALA A 116 9.34 -9.99 6.08
N LEU A 117 10.48 -9.29 5.91
CA LEU A 117 11.52 -9.69 4.98
C LEU A 117 12.01 -11.12 5.21
N ASP A 118 12.29 -11.48 6.46
CA ASP A 118 12.81 -12.82 6.79
C ASP A 118 11.78 -13.95 6.63
N GLU A 119 10.49 -13.57 6.56
CA GLU A 119 9.38 -14.51 6.50
C GLU A 119 8.63 -14.50 5.18
N ILE A 120 8.85 -13.50 4.34
CA ILE A 120 8.10 -13.28 3.10
C ILE A 120 8.19 -14.48 2.13
N SER A 121 9.30 -15.20 2.16
CA SER A 121 9.52 -16.43 1.38
C SER A 121 8.61 -17.60 1.77
N LYS A 122 7.95 -17.52 2.94
CA LYS A 122 6.94 -18.50 3.38
C LYS A 122 5.62 -18.36 2.63
N ILE A 123 5.39 -17.29 1.88
CA ILE A 123 4.19 -17.13 1.06
C ILE A 123 4.22 -18.16 -0.07
N GLN A 124 3.26 -19.10 -0.03
CA GLN A 124 3.18 -20.24 -0.93
C GLN A 124 2.16 -20.05 -2.05
N CYS A 125 1.18 -19.18 -1.87
CA CYS A 125 0.13 -18.95 -2.86
C CYS A 125 0.67 -18.16 -4.06
N PRO A 126 0.09 -18.35 -5.27
CA PRO A 126 0.37 -17.47 -6.40
C PRO A 126 0.18 -16.01 -6.02
N THR A 127 1.20 -15.19 -6.28
CA THR A 127 1.21 -13.77 -5.85
C THR A 127 1.43 -12.86 -7.04
N PHE A 128 0.65 -11.78 -7.12
CA PHE A 128 0.82 -10.73 -8.11
C PHE A 128 1.24 -9.44 -7.43
N VAL A 129 2.46 -9.00 -7.70
CA VAL A 129 3.00 -7.76 -7.16
C VAL A 129 2.85 -6.64 -8.18
N ILE A 130 2.26 -5.52 -7.76
CA ILE A 130 1.99 -4.36 -8.61
C ILE A 130 2.60 -3.12 -7.99
N GLY A 131 3.35 -2.35 -8.79
CA GLY A 131 3.93 -1.09 -8.34
C GLY A 131 3.96 -0.02 -9.41
N GLY A 132 4.35 1.19 -9.01
CA GLY A 132 4.67 2.30 -9.90
C GLY A 132 6.15 2.64 -9.80
N ASP A 133 6.78 3.00 -10.92
CA ASP A 133 8.21 3.36 -10.95
C ASP A 133 8.50 4.74 -10.35
N ASN A 134 7.45 5.50 -10.03
CA ASN A 134 7.54 6.83 -9.41
C ASN A 134 6.85 6.87 -8.02
N ASP A 135 6.85 5.74 -7.29
CA ASP A 135 6.29 5.68 -5.94
C ASP A 135 7.18 6.43 -4.95
N LYS A 136 6.67 7.56 -4.42
CA LYS A 136 7.37 8.44 -3.49
C LYS A 136 7.07 8.13 -2.01
N ILE A 137 6.26 7.11 -1.74
CA ILE A 137 5.85 6.72 -0.38
C ILE A 137 6.57 5.45 0.06
N VAL A 138 6.43 4.36 -0.70
CA VAL A 138 7.09 3.11 -0.37
C VAL A 138 8.43 2.93 -1.11
N GLY A 139 8.71 3.80 -2.09
CA GLY A 139 9.89 3.70 -2.95
C GLY A 139 9.66 2.80 -4.16
N SER A 140 10.21 3.21 -5.31
CA SER A 140 10.03 2.54 -6.60
C SER A 140 10.58 1.10 -6.65
N SER A 141 11.56 0.77 -5.81
CA SER A 141 12.19 -0.57 -5.76
C SER A 141 11.42 -1.59 -4.92
N SER A 142 10.50 -1.15 -4.06
CA SER A 142 9.84 -2.03 -3.07
C SER A 142 9.05 -3.17 -3.70
N SER A 143 8.36 -2.91 -4.81
CA SER A 143 7.62 -3.96 -5.53
C SER A 143 8.55 -4.99 -6.18
N CYS A 144 9.72 -4.56 -6.67
CA CYS A 144 10.73 -5.48 -7.20
C CYS A 144 11.34 -6.34 -6.06
N GLU A 145 11.62 -5.73 -4.91
CA GLU A 145 12.12 -6.45 -3.73
C GLU A 145 11.13 -7.53 -3.29
N LEU A 146 9.85 -7.19 -3.14
CA LEU A 146 8.79 -8.17 -2.83
C LEU A 146 8.75 -9.32 -3.83
N ALA A 147 8.70 -9.01 -5.13
CA ALA A 147 8.64 -10.05 -6.16
C ALA A 147 9.86 -10.96 -6.16
N ASN A 148 11.04 -10.47 -5.84
CA ASN A 148 12.26 -11.26 -5.77
C ASN A 148 12.29 -12.25 -4.60
N HIS A 149 11.54 -11.96 -3.52
CA HIS A 149 11.51 -12.81 -2.31
C HIS A 149 10.33 -13.79 -2.29
N ILE A 150 9.35 -13.66 -3.18
CA ILE A 150 8.18 -14.56 -3.25
C ILE A 150 8.30 -15.48 -4.45
N ALA A 151 8.49 -16.77 -4.21
CA ALA A 151 8.83 -17.76 -5.24
C ALA A 151 7.80 -17.85 -6.39
N GLN A 152 6.50 -17.76 -6.08
CA GLN A 152 5.41 -17.82 -7.06
C GLN A 152 4.86 -16.43 -7.40
N SER A 153 5.74 -15.45 -7.58
CA SER A 153 5.32 -14.09 -7.87
C SER A 153 5.33 -13.76 -9.36
N LYS A 154 4.39 -12.90 -9.77
CA LYS A 154 4.43 -12.11 -11.01
C LYS A 154 4.59 -10.65 -10.64
N LEU A 155 5.34 -9.90 -11.43
CA LEU A 155 5.56 -8.47 -11.19
C LEU A 155 5.02 -7.64 -12.35
N LYS A 156 4.33 -6.55 -12.02
CA LYS A 156 3.96 -5.49 -12.97
C LYS A 156 4.31 -4.12 -12.41
N ILE A 157 5.14 -3.39 -13.13
CA ILE A 157 5.46 -1.99 -12.82
C ILE A 157 4.80 -1.09 -13.86
N TYR A 158 4.07 -0.09 -13.38
CA TYR A 158 3.45 0.93 -14.20
C TYR A 158 4.37 2.15 -14.34
N ASN A 159 4.77 2.43 -15.57
CA ASN A 159 5.67 3.55 -15.87
C ASN A 159 4.96 4.90 -15.69
N GLY A 160 5.63 5.84 -15.02
CA GLY A 160 5.13 7.19 -14.73
C GLY A 160 4.04 7.26 -13.67
N LEU A 161 3.64 6.14 -13.07
CA LEU A 161 2.71 6.10 -11.94
C LEU A 161 3.44 5.94 -10.61
N GLY A 162 2.83 6.45 -9.55
CA GLY A 162 3.34 6.37 -8.20
C GLY A 162 2.48 5.50 -7.28
N HIS A 163 2.31 5.97 -6.06
CA HIS A 163 1.55 5.23 -5.03
C HIS A 163 0.06 5.06 -5.38
N SER A 164 -0.50 5.93 -6.22
CA SER A 164 -1.89 5.83 -6.71
C SER A 164 -2.09 4.91 -7.92
N THR A 165 -1.14 4.03 -8.22
CA THR A 165 -1.22 3.09 -9.36
C THR A 165 -2.58 2.36 -9.41
N TYR A 166 -3.12 1.94 -8.27
CA TYR A 166 -4.41 1.25 -8.17
C TYR A 166 -5.63 2.14 -8.55
N GLU A 167 -5.48 3.47 -8.56
CA GLU A 167 -6.52 4.41 -8.98
C GLU A 167 -6.28 4.97 -10.39
N GLU A 168 -5.01 5.17 -10.77
CA GLU A 168 -4.66 5.88 -12.00
C GLU A 168 -4.39 4.97 -13.18
N ALA A 169 -4.03 3.70 -12.97
CA ALA A 169 -3.85 2.73 -14.02
C ALA A 169 -5.22 2.22 -14.51
N LYS A 170 -5.53 2.50 -15.77
CA LYS A 170 -6.85 2.17 -16.36
C LYS A 170 -7.16 0.67 -16.38
N ASP A 171 -6.13 -0.16 -16.45
CA ASP A 171 -6.24 -1.62 -16.52
C ASP A 171 -5.97 -2.31 -15.18
N PHE A 172 -5.79 -1.57 -14.07
CA PHE A 172 -5.47 -2.18 -12.78
C PHE A 172 -6.48 -3.26 -12.37
N ASN A 173 -7.77 -2.91 -12.35
CA ASN A 173 -8.81 -3.86 -11.95
C ASN A 173 -8.88 -5.07 -12.88
N SER A 174 -8.77 -4.88 -14.20
CA SER A 174 -8.79 -5.99 -15.15
C SER A 174 -7.57 -6.91 -15.01
N GLN A 175 -6.40 -6.38 -14.67
CA GLN A 175 -5.20 -7.18 -14.39
C GLN A 175 -5.37 -8.02 -13.10
N VAL A 176 -5.93 -7.41 -12.04
CA VAL A 176 -6.22 -8.12 -10.78
C VAL A 176 -7.25 -9.23 -11.01
N LEU A 177 -8.36 -8.93 -11.66
CA LEU A 177 -9.41 -9.93 -11.96
C LEU A 177 -8.86 -11.07 -12.84
N SER A 178 -8.16 -10.73 -13.91
CA SER A 178 -7.52 -11.74 -14.78
C SER A 178 -6.53 -12.63 -14.02
N PHE A 179 -5.82 -12.09 -13.04
CA PHE A 179 -4.94 -12.91 -12.19
C PHE A 179 -5.72 -13.83 -11.26
N PHE A 180 -6.84 -13.38 -10.73
CA PHE A 180 -7.68 -14.22 -9.85
C PHE A 180 -8.41 -15.33 -10.63
N ASP A 181 -8.81 -15.07 -11.87
CA ASP A 181 -9.56 -16.02 -12.71
C ASP A 181 -8.69 -17.12 -13.34
N ASN A 182 -7.38 -16.89 -13.51
CA ASN A 182 -6.42 -17.85 -14.11
C ASN A 182 -5.65 -18.64 -13.05
#